data_2b246d5466a6e12cc0a0d616fda923a2
#
_entry.id   2b246d5466a6e12cc0a0d616fda923a2
#
_cell.length_a   1.000
_cell.length_b   1.000
_cell.length_c   1.000
_cell.angle_alpha   90.00
_cell.angle_beta   90.00
_cell.angle_gamma   90.00
#
_symmetry.space_group_name_H-M   'P 1'
#
loop_
_entity.id
_entity.type
_entity.pdbx_description
1 polymer ?
#
loop_
_entity_poly.entity_id
_entity_poly.type
_entity_poly.pdbx_seq_one_letter_code
_entity_poly.pdbx_strand_id
1 'polypeptide(L)'
;MKQITLHVYQSLDGCPVGADKHFDAAADASYCVLIDEETYLRIYLNHLGWPLTAKETLVVTGGCIDLTEKERVRFVTGDAAAELRRIKADGEGTVTAYGAGTGALLLDNGLADDIVVITVPVLVGGGEKALECGLNDGRTWVVRSSKVVEDGKIRTVYGKVCP
;
A
#
# COMPACT_ATOMS: atom_id res chain seq x y z
N MET A 1 17.97 3.90 -6.76
CA MET A 1 16.63 4.46 -6.38
C MET A 1 15.69 3.33 -5.98
N LYS A 2 15.02 3.46 -4.87
CA LYS A 2 14.07 2.45 -4.42
C LYS A 2 12.81 2.43 -5.30
N GLN A 3 12.24 1.25 -5.46
CA GLN A 3 10.95 1.06 -6.13
C GLN A 3 9.83 1.10 -5.10
N ILE A 4 8.76 1.81 -5.39
CA ILE A 4 7.57 1.83 -4.53
C ILE A 4 6.47 1.05 -5.23
N THR A 5 6.04 -0.04 -4.61
CA THR A 5 4.99 -0.92 -5.12
C THR A 5 3.76 -0.80 -4.23
N LEU A 6 2.65 -0.41 -4.84
CA LEU A 6 1.36 -0.33 -4.15
C LEU A 6 0.63 -1.68 -4.27
N HIS A 7 0.27 -2.28 -3.16
CA HIS A 7 -0.53 -3.50 -3.11
C HIS A 7 -1.97 -3.17 -2.78
N VAL A 8 -2.89 -3.63 -3.63
CA VAL A 8 -4.33 -3.39 -3.51
C VAL A 8 -5.06 -4.72 -3.49
N TYR A 9 -5.85 -4.94 -2.45
CA TYR A 9 -6.77 -6.08 -2.36
C TYR A 9 -8.18 -5.57 -2.59
N GLN A 10 -8.84 -6.07 -3.62
CA GLN A 10 -10.18 -5.60 -3.99
C GLN A 10 -11.14 -6.74 -4.32
N SER A 11 -12.43 -6.46 -4.13
CA SER A 11 -13.51 -7.31 -4.60
C SER A 11 -13.73 -7.16 -6.10
N LEU A 12 -14.63 -7.96 -6.67
CA LEU A 12 -14.99 -7.85 -8.09
C LEU A 12 -15.57 -6.48 -8.43
N ASP A 13 -16.24 -5.84 -7.49
CA ASP A 13 -16.83 -4.51 -7.64
C ASP A 13 -15.92 -3.37 -7.16
N GLY A 14 -14.64 -3.66 -6.91
CA GLY A 14 -13.63 -2.63 -6.64
C GLY A 14 -13.56 -2.11 -5.22
N CYS A 15 -14.18 -2.79 -4.26
CA CYS A 15 -14.14 -2.41 -2.85
C CYS A 15 -12.94 -3.04 -2.13
N PRO A 16 -12.38 -2.41 -1.08
CA PRO A 16 -11.29 -3.02 -0.32
C PRO A 16 -11.76 -4.29 0.40
N VAL A 17 -10.96 -5.35 0.30
CA VAL A 17 -11.23 -6.62 0.97
C VAL A 17 -9.94 -7.22 1.51
N GLY A 18 -10.02 -7.86 2.67
CA GLY A 18 -8.91 -8.62 3.23
C GLY A 18 -7.67 -7.84 3.63
N ALA A 19 -7.71 -6.52 3.52
CA ALA A 19 -6.57 -5.65 3.85
C ALA A 19 -6.18 -5.68 5.33
N ASP A 20 -7.06 -6.12 6.15
CA ASP A 20 -6.89 -6.21 7.61
C ASP A 20 -6.31 -7.55 8.07
N LYS A 21 -6.17 -8.51 7.15
CA LYS A 21 -5.82 -9.85 7.59
C LYS A 21 -4.34 -10.05 7.81
N HIS A 22 -3.48 -9.62 6.92
CA HIS A 22 -2.03 -9.76 7.11
C HIS A 22 -1.27 -9.07 6.00
N PHE A 23 -0.05 -8.66 6.30
CA PHE A 23 0.92 -8.37 5.26
C PHE A 23 1.25 -9.66 4.50
N ASP A 24 1.44 -9.56 3.20
CA ASP A 24 1.83 -10.70 2.37
C ASP A 24 3.36 -10.88 2.32
N ALA A 25 3.82 -11.87 1.56
CA ALA A 25 5.24 -12.16 1.43
C ALA A 25 6.06 -10.99 0.86
N ALA A 26 5.42 -10.07 0.13
CA ALA A 26 6.10 -8.89 -0.40
C ALA A 26 6.54 -7.95 0.72
N ALA A 27 5.78 -7.88 1.82
CA ALA A 27 6.18 -7.08 2.98
C ALA A 27 7.47 -7.60 3.60
N ASP A 28 7.63 -8.91 3.72
CA ASP A 28 8.83 -9.52 4.29
C ASP A 28 10.06 -9.32 3.39
N ALA A 29 9.86 -9.26 2.09
CA ALA A 29 10.94 -9.05 1.11
C ALA A 29 11.30 -7.58 0.92
N SER A 30 10.55 -6.65 1.50
CA SER A 30 10.71 -5.22 1.28
C SER A 30 11.76 -4.60 2.19
N TYR A 31 12.31 -3.46 1.74
CA TYR A 31 13.15 -2.60 2.58
C TYR A 31 12.34 -2.07 3.78
N CYS A 32 11.16 -1.56 3.51
CA CYS A 32 10.21 -1.14 4.54
C CYS A 32 8.78 -1.24 4.00
N VAL A 33 7.81 -1.13 4.90
CA VAL A 33 6.39 -1.17 4.58
C VAL A 33 5.79 0.21 4.87
N LEU A 34 4.96 0.68 3.96
CA LEU A 34 4.27 1.97 4.07
C LEU A 34 2.77 1.73 4.18
N ILE A 35 2.15 2.29 5.21
CA ILE A 35 0.71 2.19 5.42
C ILE A 35 0.15 3.53 5.89
N ASP A 36 -1.17 3.68 5.78
CA ASP A 36 -1.88 4.81 6.35
C ASP A 36 -2.33 4.51 7.79
N GLU A 37 -2.83 5.55 8.44
CA GLU A 37 -3.30 5.49 9.81
C GLU A 37 -4.44 4.49 10.00
N GLU A 38 -5.39 4.47 9.08
CA GLU A 38 -6.53 3.57 9.13
C GLU A 38 -6.08 2.10 9.06
N THR A 39 -5.18 1.79 8.16
CA THR A 39 -4.60 0.45 8.02
C THR A 39 -3.82 0.06 9.28
N TYR A 40 -3.04 0.99 9.82
CA TYR A 40 -2.30 0.76 11.07
C TYR A 40 -3.24 0.40 12.22
N LEU A 41 -4.28 1.19 12.43
CA LEU A 41 -5.23 0.96 13.53
C LEU A 41 -5.97 -0.37 13.36
N ARG A 42 -6.36 -0.68 12.14
CA ARG A 42 -7.06 -1.94 11.84
C ARG A 42 -6.19 -3.16 12.16
N ILE A 43 -4.94 -3.12 11.75
CA ILE A 43 -3.99 -4.21 12.01
C ILE A 43 -3.67 -4.29 13.51
N TYR A 44 -3.40 -3.16 14.13
CA TYR A 44 -3.05 -3.08 15.55
C TYR A 44 -4.15 -3.64 16.45
N LEU A 45 -5.42 -3.31 16.14
CA LEU A 45 -6.56 -3.77 16.94
C LEU A 45 -6.85 -5.27 16.78
N ASN A 46 -6.45 -5.86 15.66
CA ASN A 46 -6.69 -7.28 15.37
C ASN A 46 -5.54 -8.20 15.76
N HIS A 47 -4.45 -7.67 16.30
CA HIS A 47 -3.28 -8.44 16.70
C HIS A 47 -2.89 -8.14 18.14
N LEU A 48 -2.29 -9.11 18.83
CA LEU A 48 -1.74 -8.93 20.17
C LEU A 48 -0.47 -8.08 20.20
N GLY A 49 0.04 -7.72 19.04
CA GLY A 49 1.20 -6.86 18.86
C GLY A 49 1.37 -6.53 17.40
N TRP A 50 2.39 -5.76 17.08
CA TRP A 50 2.66 -5.40 15.69
C TRP A 50 3.27 -6.61 14.94
N PRO A 51 2.69 -7.05 13.82
CA PRO A 51 3.10 -8.31 13.17
C PRO A 51 4.44 -8.24 12.45
N LEU A 52 4.94 -7.04 12.10
CA LEU A 52 6.22 -6.85 11.40
C LEU A 52 7.30 -6.31 12.33
N THR A 53 7.85 -7.16 13.18
CA THR A 53 8.88 -6.75 14.13
C THR A 53 10.28 -6.69 13.50
N ALA A 54 10.51 -7.39 12.38
CA ALA A 54 11.79 -7.44 11.69
C ALA A 54 11.97 -6.34 10.64
N LYS A 55 10.90 -5.62 10.27
CA LYS A 55 10.89 -4.59 9.23
C LYS A 55 10.45 -3.25 9.80
N GLU A 56 10.98 -2.18 9.24
CA GLU A 56 10.48 -0.84 9.54
C GLU A 56 9.13 -0.63 8.87
N THR A 57 8.17 -0.13 9.63
CA THR A 57 6.86 0.26 9.13
C THR A 57 6.72 1.76 9.23
N LEU A 58 6.42 2.41 8.12
CA LEU A 58 6.15 3.84 8.04
C LEU A 58 4.64 4.04 8.01
N VAL A 59 4.11 4.79 8.96
CA VAL A 59 2.68 5.10 9.04
C VAL A 59 2.47 6.57 8.73
N VAL A 60 1.78 6.86 7.65
CA VAL A 60 1.41 8.24 7.29
C VAL A 60 0.19 8.65 8.10
N THR A 61 0.31 9.73 8.86
CA THR A 61 -0.75 10.20 9.76
C THR A 61 -0.90 11.71 9.71
N GLY A 62 -2.11 12.18 9.94
CA GLY A 62 -2.40 13.61 10.09
C GLY A 62 -2.09 14.18 11.47
N GLY A 63 -1.56 13.38 12.39
CA GLY A 63 -1.22 13.83 13.74
C GLY A 63 -2.39 13.90 14.71
N CYS A 64 -3.52 13.28 14.36
CA CYS A 64 -4.74 13.36 15.18
C CYS A 64 -4.81 12.33 16.31
N ILE A 65 -3.85 11.45 16.43
CA ILE A 65 -3.79 10.41 17.46
C ILE A 65 -2.52 10.58 18.27
N ASP A 66 -2.61 10.27 19.55
CA ASP A 66 -1.43 10.14 20.41
C ASP A 66 -0.71 8.84 20.03
N LEU A 67 0.24 8.98 19.13
CA LEU A 67 0.95 7.86 18.56
C LEU A 67 2.29 7.69 19.25
N THR A 68 2.36 6.70 20.12
CA THR A 68 3.64 6.30 20.69
C THR A 68 4.36 5.42 19.68
N GLU A 69 5.54 5.85 19.27
CA GLU A 69 6.39 5.02 18.40
C GLU A 69 6.73 3.71 19.11
N LYS A 70 6.49 2.63 18.40
CA LYS A 70 6.84 1.28 18.85
C LYS A 70 8.07 0.81 18.10
N GLU A 71 8.66 -0.27 18.59
CA GLU A 71 9.79 -0.87 17.90
C GLU A 71 9.46 -1.11 16.42
N ARG A 72 10.29 -0.56 15.54
CA ARG A 72 10.15 -0.67 14.09
C ARG A 72 8.94 0.00 13.47
N VAL A 73 8.20 0.80 14.23
CA VAL A 73 7.08 1.60 13.70
C VAL A 73 7.41 3.07 13.85
N ARG A 74 7.45 3.78 12.74
CA ARG A 74 7.72 5.22 12.70
C ARG A 74 6.53 5.94 12.05
N PHE A 75 6.10 7.03 12.66
CA PHE A 75 5.00 7.84 12.14
C PHE A 75 5.55 9.00 11.32
N VAL A 76 4.98 9.16 10.11
CA VAL A 76 5.32 10.24 9.20
C VAL A 76 4.21 11.28 9.25
N THR A 77 4.53 12.46 9.75
CA THR A 77 3.62 13.61 9.83
C THR A 77 4.10 14.71 8.91
N GLY A 78 3.23 15.67 8.58
CA GLY A 78 3.59 16.78 7.72
C GLY A 78 3.61 16.40 6.24
N ASP A 79 4.64 16.80 5.50
CA ASP A 79 4.75 16.53 4.07
C ASP A 79 5.23 15.11 3.80
N ALA A 80 4.29 14.17 3.79
CA ALA A 80 4.58 12.75 3.55
C ALA A 80 5.15 12.52 2.15
N ALA A 81 4.71 13.24 1.15
CA ALA A 81 5.22 13.09 -0.22
C ALA A 81 6.70 13.46 -0.31
N ALA A 82 7.13 14.52 0.36
CA ALA A 82 8.53 14.93 0.40
C ALA A 82 9.40 13.87 1.10
N GLU A 83 8.93 13.33 2.22
CA GLU A 83 9.64 12.26 2.94
C GLU A 83 9.75 10.99 2.10
N LEU A 84 8.70 10.62 1.37
CA LEU A 84 8.72 9.46 0.49
C LEU A 84 9.67 9.65 -0.70
N ARG A 85 9.74 10.86 -1.25
CA ARG A 85 10.72 11.17 -2.29
C ARG A 85 12.16 11.00 -1.78
N ARG A 86 12.41 11.45 -0.56
CA ARG A 86 13.71 11.30 0.09
C ARG A 86 14.06 9.82 0.28
N ILE A 87 13.13 9.03 0.79
CA ILE A 87 13.32 7.59 0.99
C ILE A 87 13.56 6.89 -0.35
N LYS A 88 12.79 7.25 -1.37
CA LYS A 88 12.92 6.67 -2.71
C LYS A 88 14.29 6.94 -3.32
N ALA A 89 14.84 8.14 -3.11
CA ALA A 89 16.13 8.52 -3.65
C ALA A 89 17.32 7.86 -2.93
N ASP A 90 17.13 7.37 -1.73
CA ASP A 90 18.18 6.87 -0.85
C ASP A 90 18.40 5.35 -1.01
N GLY A 91 19.32 4.98 -1.89
CA GLY A 91 19.75 3.60 -2.07
C GLY A 91 18.83 2.74 -2.92
N GLU A 92 18.94 1.44 -2.74
CA GLU A 92 18.22 0.42 -3.52
C GLU A 92 17.23 -0.33 -2.63
N GLY A 93 16.29 -1.03 -3.24
CA GLY A 93 15.31 -1.85 -2.55
C GLY A 93 13.88 -1.53 -2.95
N THR A 94 12.94 -2.17 -2.30
CA THR A 94 11.51 -2.00 -2.56
C THR A 94 10.81 -1.51 -1.30
N VAL A 95 9.95 -0.52 -1.47
CA VAL A 95 8.99 -0.10 -0.45
C VAL A 95 7.63 -0.65 -0.87
N THR A 96 7.02 -1.45 -0.03
CA THR A 96 5.69 -2.02 -0.30
C THR A 96 4.64 -1.26 0.48
N ALA A 97 3.64 -0.74 -0.22
CA ALA A 97 2.60 0.10 0.35
C ALA A 97 1.25 -0.60 0.36
N TYR A 98 0.49 -0.40 1.42
CA TYR A 98 -0.85 -0.94 1.62
C TYR A 98 -1.81 0.14 2.08
N GLY A 99 -3.07 0.03 1.72
CA GLY A 99 -4.13 0.91 2.17
C GLY A 99 -4.59 1.92 1.11
N ALA A 100 -5.88 2.27 1.15
CA ALA A 100 -6.47 3.19 0.18
C ALA A 100 -5.91 4.61 0.30
N GLY A 101 -5.71 5.09 1.52
CA GLY A 101 -5.13 6.41 1.76
C GLY A 101 -3.69 6.52 1.29
N THR A 102 -2.90 5.49 1.53
CA THR A 102 -1.53 5.38 1.02
C THR A 102 -1.53 5.35 -0.50
N GLY A 103 -2.45 4.59 -1.10
CA GLY A 103 -2.61 4.51 -2.55
C GLY A 103 -2.89 5.86 -3.17
N ALA A 104 -3.82 6.61 -2.60
CA ALA A 104 -4.15 7.97 -3.07
C ALA A 104 -2.93 8.89 -2.99
N LEU A 105 -2.21 8.87 -1.88
CA LEU A 105 -0.99 9.66 -1.70
C LEU A 105 0.05 9.36 -2.76
N LEU A 106 0.32 8.08 -3.01
CA LEU A 106 1.33 7.65 -3.98
C LEU A 106 0.93 7.99 -5.42
N LEU A 107 -0.32 7.75 -5.76
CA LEU A 107 -0.81 8.00 -7.12
C LEU A 107 -0.90 9.50 -7.43
N ASP A 108 -1.41 10.28 -6.50
CA ASP A 108 -1.55 11.73 -6.67
C ASP A 108 -0.20 12.44 -6.79
N ASN A 109 0.86 11.87 -6.23
CA ASN A 109 2.21 12.44 -6.29
C ASN A 109 3.14 11.71 -7.28
N GLY A 110 2.64 10.76 -8.04
CA GLY A 110 3.44 10.04 -9.05
C GLY A 110 4.56 9.19 -8.46
N LEU A 111 4.41 8.72 -7.23
CA LEU A 111 5.46 8.01 -6.50
C LEU A 111 5.40 6.48 -6.65
N ALA A 112 4.26 5.92 -7.05
CA ALA A 112 4.13 4.49 -7.28
C ALA A 112 4.80 4.08 -8.58
N ASP A 113 5.67 3.09 -8.55
CA ASP A 113 6.31 2.52 -9.73
C ASP A 113 5.51 1.35 -10.30
N ASP A 114 5.03 0.49 -9.43
CA ASP A 114 4.19 -0.65 -9.76
C ASP A 114 2.94 -0.68 -8.89
N ILE A 115 1.87 -1.22 -9.44
CA ILE A 115 0.64 -1.51 -8.69
C ILE A 115 0.36 -3.00 -8.82
N VAL A 116 0.25 -3.68 -7.69
CA VAL A 116 -0.17 -5.08 -7.63
C VAL A 116 -1.61 -5.11 -7.15
N VAL A 117 -2.52 -5.57 -8.01
CA VAL A 117 -3.94 -5.70 -7.68
C VAL A 117 -4.26 -7.17 -7.48
N ILE A 118 -4.76 -7.50 -6.30
CA ILE A 118 -5.24 -8.84 -6.00
C ILE A 118 -6.76 -8.77 -5.94
N THR A 119 -7.40 -9.37 -6.93
CA THR A 119 -8.86 -9.39 -7.02
C THR A 119 -9.39 -10.65 -6.36
N VAL A 120 -10.17 -10.47 -5.33
CA VAL A 120 -10.85 -11.56 -4.60
C VAL A 120 -12.22 -11.78 -5.24
N PRO A 121 -12.62 -13.03 -5.55
CA PRO A 121 -13.86 -13.31 -6.28
C PRO A 121 -15.10 -13.19 -5.39
N VAL A 122 -15.32 -12.01 -4.83
CA VAL A 122 -16.48 -11.68 -4.00
C VAL A 122 -17.05 -10.33 -4.40
N LEU A 123 -18.31 -10.10 -4.08
CA LEU A 123 -18.99 -8.80 -4.24
C LEU A 123 -19.26 -8.23 -2.86
N VAL A 124 -18.90 -6.97 -2.67
CA VAL A 124 -19.14 -6.24 -1.41
C VAL A 124 -20.45 -5.46 -1.45
N GLY A 125 -20.82 -4.95 -2.63
CA GLY A 125 -22.10 -4.28 -2.81
C GLY A 125 -22.09 -2.78 -2.56
N GLY A 126 -20.96 -2.12 -2.71
CA GLY A 126 -20.83 -0.67 -2.56
C GLY A 126 -19.97 -0.27 -1.36
N GLY A 127 -19.78 1.03 -1.22
CA GLY A 127 -18.93 1.60 -0.18
C GLY A 127 -17.64 2.19 -0.73
N GLU A 128 -16.56 2.06 0.01
CA GLU A 128 -15.26 2.62 -0.35
C GLU A 128 -14.66 1.93 -1.57
N LYS A 129 -13.85 2.68 -2.31
CA LYS A 129 -13.03 2.13 -3.38
C LYS A 129 -11.70 1.65 -2.82
N ALA A 130 -11.24 0.49 -3.30
CA ALA A 130 -9.92 -0.03 -2.91
C ALA A 130 -8.78 0.83 -3.46
N LEU A 131 -9.01 1.47 -4.60
CA LEU A 131 -8.02 2.30 -5.28
C LEU A 131 -8.67 3.64 -5.64
N GLU A 132 -8.15 4.72 -5.07
CA GLU A 132 -8.60 6.08 -5.33
C GLU A 132 -7.43 6.95 -5.78
N CYS A 133 -7.73 7.92 -6.62
CA CYS A 133 -6.76 8.86 -7.14
C CYS A 133 -7.48 10.19 -7.43
N GLY A 134 -6.92 11.28 -6.93
CA GLY A 134 -7.45 12.63 -7.19
C GLY A 134 -7.01 13.20 -8.54
N LEU A 135 -5.94 12.64 -9.12
CA LEU A 135 -5.44 13.08 -10.42
C LEU A 135 -6.10 12.28 -11.54
N ASN A 136 -6.76 13.00 -12.43
CA ASN A 136 -7.32 12.42 -13.65
C ASN A 136 -6.49 12.87 -14.85
N ASP A 137 -5.25 12.37 -14.93
CA ASP A 137 -4.31 12.73 -15.98
C ASP A 137 -4.33 11.77 -17.17
N GLY A 138 -5.17 10.75 -17.12
CA GLY A 138 -5.30 9.77 -18.18
C GLY A 138 -4.10 8.85 -18.37
N ARG A 139 -3.21 8.75 -17.36
CA ARG A 139 -2.04 7.86 -17.46
C ARG A 139 -2.47 6.42 -17.66
N THR A 140 -1.80 5.76 -18.57
CA THR A 140 -2.00 4.35 -18.84
C THR A 140 -0.93 3.53 -18.12
N TRP A 141 -1.36 2.49 -17.44
CA TRP A 141 -0.48 1.51 -16.82
C TRP A 141 -0.37 0.29 -17.73
N VAL A 142 0.77 -0.37 -17.72
CA VAL A 142 1.03 -1.56 -18.54
C VAL A 142 0.88 -2.81 -17.68
N VAL A 143 0.10 -3.77 -18.15
CA VAL A 143 0.02 -5.08 -17.51
C VAL A 143 1.34 -5.82 -17.74
N ARG A 144 2.05 -6.13 -16.67
CA ARG A 144 3.29 -6.91 -16.71
C ARG A 144 3.04 -8.40 -16.52
N SER A 145 2.09 -8.74 -15.67
CA SER A 145 1.67 -10.13 -15.47
C SER A 145 0.25 -10.18 -14.91
N SER A 146 -0.44 -11.27 -15.17
CA SER A 146 -1.74 -11.56 -14.58
C SER A 146 -1.90 -13.07 -14.46
N LYS A 147 -2.23 -13.55 -13.26
CA LYS A 147 -2.35 -14.98 -13.02
C LYS A 147 -3.34 -15.28 -11.90
N VAL A 148 -3.95 -16.46 -11.99
CA VAL A 148 -4.76 -16.99 -10.90
C VAL A 148 -3.84 -17.52 -9.81
N VAL A 149 -4.08 -17.09 -8.58
CA VAL A 149 -3.33 -17.53 -7.39
C VAL A 149 -4.26 -18.30 -6.45
N GLU A 150 -3.84 -18.54 -5.22
CA GLU A 150 -4.60 -19.32 -4.25
C GLU A 150 -6.04 -18.83 -4.07
N ASP A 151 -6.96 -19.77 -3.85
CA ASP A 151 -8.39 -19.51 -3.59
C ASP A 151 -9.11 -18.77 -4.72
N GLY A 152 -8.65 -18.93 -5.96
CA GLY A 152 -9.28 -18.29 -7.12
C GLY A 152 -9.07 -16.80 -7.23
N LYS A 153 -8.16 -16.22 -6.44
CA LYS A 153 -7.79 -14.81 -6.56
C LYS A 153 -6.99 -14.58 -7.82
N ILE A 154 -7.10 -13.39 -8.38
CA ILE A 154 -6.30 -12.97 -9.54
C ILE A 154 -5.31 -11.92 -9.10
N ARG A 155 -4.03 -12.18 -9.33
CA ARG A 155 -2.96 -11.23 -9.06
C ARG A 155 -2.50 -10.61 -10.37
N THR A 156 -2.68 -9.30 -10.50
CA THR A 156 -2.25 -8.54 -11.67
C THR A 156 -1.21 -7.50 -11.26
N VAL A 157 -0.11 -7.46 -11.99
CA VAL A 157 0.94 -6.47 -11.79
C VAL A 157 0.90 -5.46 -12.93
N TYR A 158 0.74 -4.19 -12.56
CA TYR A 158 0.78 -3.07 -13.49
C TYR A 158 2.06 -2.30 -13.27
N GLY A 159 2.75 -2.01 -14.36
CA GLY A 159 3.93 -1.14 -14.33
C GLY A 159 3.62 0.23 -14.90
N LYS A 160 4.35 1.22 -14.41
CA LYS A 160 4.26 2.58 -14.92
C LYS A 160 4.80 2.64 -16.34
N VAL A 161 4.09 3.32 -17.23
CA VAL A 161 4.61 3.61 -18.56
C VAL A 161 5.66 4.70 -18.43
N CYS A 162 6.88 4.40 -18.85
CA CYS A 162 7.91 5.44 -18.95
C CYS A 162 7.57 6.38 -20.10
N PRO A 163 7.62 7.71 -19.85
CA PRO A 163 7.40 8.68 -20.92
C PRO A 163 8.52 8.62 -21.97
#